data_76b559a1ebc6d361c794fc3006efa8bd
#
_entry.id   76b559a1ebc6d361c794fc3006efa8bd
#
_cell.length_a   1.000
_cell.length_b   1.000
_cell.length_c   1.000
_cell.angle_alpha   90.00
_cell.angle_beta   90.00
_cell.angle_gamma   90.00
#
_symmetry.space_group_name_H-M   'P 1'
#
loop_
_entity.id
_entity.type
_entity.pdbx_description
1 polymer ?
#
loop_
_entity_poly.entity_id
_entity_poly.type
_entity_poly.pdbx_seq_one_letter_code
_entity_poly.pdbx_strand_id
1 'polypeptide(L)'
;GYEDSDYVGIMKELCPELASCKPGELDSERLPFLKNIITTDSKQDGCFTWDEAMALADNVSDEKIDAMRAKIDKHDVVNMQYTSGTTGFPKGVMLTHYNVVNNGKAIGDCMDLSTHDKMMIQVPMFHCFGMVLAMTASVTHGVTMSPITAFSPRKGLACINQEKITAFHGVPTMFIAMLGHEDFEKTDFSNMRTGIMAGSPCPIKTMQEVIEKMHMP
;
A
#
# COMPACT_ATOMS: atom_id res chain seq x y z
N GLY A 1 -4.26 -14.19 5.34
CA GLY A 1 -5.23 -13.54 4.41
C GLY A 1 -5.57 -12.14 4.85
N TYR A 2 -6.30 -11.41 4.00
CA TYR A 2 -6.84 -10.09 4.34
C TYR A 2 -8.36 -10.24 4.41
N GLU A 3 -8.97 -9.79 5.51
CA GLU A 3 -10.38 -10.03 5.83
C GLU A 3 -10.71 -11.52 5.76
N ASP A 4 -11.76 -11.92 5.02
CA ASP A 4 -12.21 -13.30 4.87
C ASP A 4 -11.52 -14.05 3.72
N SER A 5 -10.49 -13.48 3.09
CA SER A 5 -9.81 -14.07 1.94
C SER A 5 -8.78 -15.12 2.36
N ASP A 6 -8.97 -16.37 1.94
CA ASP A 6 -7.98 -17.46 2.08
C ASP A 6 -7.10 -17.54 0.83
N TYR A 7 -6.06 -16.71 0.78
CA TYR A 7 -5.13 -16.71 -0.36
C TYR A 7 -4.39 -18.02 -0.54
N VAL A 8 -4.11 -18.75 0.54
CA VAL A 8 -3.44 -20.06 0.47
C VAL A 8 -4.38 -21.08 -0.17
N GLY A 9 -5.64 -21.11 0.25
CA GLY A 9 -6.67 -21.95 -0.35
C GLY A 9 -6.86 -21.66 -1.84
N ILE A 10 -6.94 -20.39 -2.22
CA ILE A 10 -7.01 -19.97 -3.62
C ILE A 10 -5.80 -20.48 -4.43
N MET A 11 -4.58 -20.35 -3.88
CA MET A 11 -3.39 -20.85 -4.58
C MET A 11 -3.35 -22.36 -4.71
N LYS A 12 -3.81 -23.10 -3.70
CA LYS A 12 -3.93 -24.57 -3.77
C LYS A 12 -4.95 -25.03 -4.81
N GLU A 13 -6.03 -24.29 -4.99
CA GLU A 13 -7.02 -24.55 -6.05
C GLU A 13 -6.45 -24.24 -7.44
N LEU A 14 -5.72 -23.14 -7.59
CA LEU A 14 -5.11 -22.74 -8.86
C LEU A 14 -3.92 -23.61 -9.27
N CYS A 15 -3.17 -24.11 -8.29
CA CYS A 15 -1.94 -24.89 -8.45
C CYS A 15 -1.98 -26.11 -7.54
N PRO A 16 -2.77 -27.14 -7.86
CA PRO A 16 -2.84 -28.37 -7.05
C PRO A 16 -1.48 -29.09 -6.90
N GLU A 17 -0.55 -28.83 -7.82
CA GLU A 17 0.82 -29.35 -7.79
C GLU A 17 1.61 -28.93 -6.54
N LEU A 18 1.17 -27.87 -5.86
CA LEU A 18 1.78 -27.41 -4.58
C LEU A 18 1.78 -28.49 -3.49
N ALA A 19 0.80 -29.41 -3.51
CA ALA A 19 0.71 -30.48 -2.52
C ALA A 19 1.86 -31.48 -2.60
N SER A 20 2.59 -31.55 -3.71
CA SER A 20 3.63 -32.55 -3.97
C SER A 20 4.97 -32.00 -4.41
N CYS A 21 5.05 -30.71 -4.79
CA CYS A 21 6.31 -30.11 -5.20
C CYS A 21 7.13 -29.61 -3.99
N LYS A 22 8.43 -29.45 -4.20
CA LYS A 22 9.29 -28.74 -3.26
C LYS A 22 9.23 -27.23 -3.51
N PRO A 23 9.50 -26.41 -2.50
CA PRO A 23 9.65 -24.96 -2.71
C PRO A 23 10.69 -24.66 -3.80
N GLY A 24 10.29 -23.84 -4.77
CA GLY A 24 11.12 -23.49 -5.92
C GLY A 24 10.99 -24.41 -7.14
N GLU A 25 10.30 -25.53 -7.00
CA GLU A 25 10.12 -26.55 -8.08
C GLU A 25 8.67 -26.59 -8.61
N LEU A 26 7.89 -25.52 -8.39
CA LEU A 26 6.50 -25.49 -8.89
C LEU A 26 6.49 -25.49 -10.41
N ASP A 27 5.78 -26.45 -10.98
CA ASP A 27 5.50 -26.57 -12.42
C ASP A 27 4.00 -26.73 -12.64
N SER A 28 3.31 -25.59 -12.57
CA SER A 28 1.85 -25.55 -12.68
C SER A 28 1.40 -25.51 -14.13
N GLU A 29 0.49 -26.42 -14.50
CA GLU A 29 -0.14 -26.43 -15.82
C GLU A 29 -0.92 -25.14 -16.08
N ARG A 30 -1.66 -24.66 -15.10
CA ARG A 30 -2.52 -23.47 -15.20
C ARG A 30 -1.74 -22.17 -15.16
N LEU A 31 -0.64 -22.12 -14.40
CA LEU A 31 0.20 -20.93 -14.21
C LEU A 31 1.67 -21.23 -14.51
N PRO A 32 2.03 -21.51 -15.78
CA PRO A 32 3.34 -22.07 -16.15
C PRO A 32 4.53 -21.12 -15.85
N PHE A 33 4.28 -19.84 -15.69
CA PHE A 33 5.31 -18.84 -15.33
C PHE A 33 5.47 -18.64 -13.82
N LEU A 34 4.54 -19.15 -13.00
CA LEU A 34 4.64 -19.09 -11.55
C LEU A 34 5.55 -20.21 -11.06
N LYS A 35 6.70 -19.87 -10.48
CA LYS A 35 7.68 -20.83 -10.01
C LYS A 35 7.83 -20.87 -8.50
N ASN A 36 7.52 -19.78 -7.81
CA ASN A 36 7.70 -19.66 -6.37
C ASN A 36 6.48 -19.04 -5.70
N ILE A 37 6.10 -19.56 -4.56
CA ILE A 37 5.13 -18.97 -3.65
C ILE A 37 5.81 -18.80 -2.30
N ILE A 38 5.70 -17.62 -1.72
CA ILE A 38 6.27 -17.29 -0.41
C ILE A 38 5.12 -16.97 0.54
N THR A 39 5.12 -17.59 1.69
CA THR A 39 4.15 -17.32 2.75
C THR A 39 4.79 -16.53 3.88
N THR A 40 4.08 -15.55 4.41
CA THR A 40 4.58 -14.66 5.47
C THR A 40 4.18 -15.13 6.88
N ASP A 41 3.12 -15.91 7.00
CA ASP A 41 2.53 -16.27 8.29
C ASP A 41 2.96 -17.64 8.77
N SER A 42 2.89 -18.65 7.91
CA SER A 42 3.18 -20.07 8.28
C SER A 42 3.67 -20.88 7.09
N LYS A 43 4.42 -21.94 7.39
CA LYS A 43 4.87 -22.91 6.37
C LYS A 43 3.67 -23.58 5.70
N GLN A 44 3.70 -23.64 4.38
CA GLN A 44 2.74 -24.35 3.54
C GLN A 44 3.48 -25.30 2.60
N ASP A 45 2.80 -26.37 2.19
CA ASP A 45 3.34 -27.32 1.24
C ASP A 45 3.70 -26.64 -0.09
N GLY A 46 4.85 -26.98 -0.66
CA GLY A 46 5.34 -26.41 -1.92
C GLY A 46 5.76 -24.93 -1.86
N CYS A 47 5.60 -24.24 -0.73
CA CYS A 47 5.89 -22.82 -0.58
C CYS A 47 7.16 -22.58 0.25
N PHE A 48 7.86 -21.49 -0.02
CA PHE A 48 8.85 -20.94 0.90
C PHE A 48 8.16 -20.20 2.05
N THR A 49 8.75 -20.23 3.24
CA THR A 49 8.49 -19.19 4.24
C THR A 49 9.25 -17.93 3.88
N TRP A 50 8.91 -16.80 4.52
CA TRP A 50 9.66 -15.56 4.35
C TRP A 50 11.15 -15.74 4.71
N ASP A 51 11.44 -16.39 5.83
CA ASP A 51 12.82 -16.60 6.29
C ASP A 51 13.62 -17.52 5.35
N GLU A 52 13.00 -18.57 4.84
CA GLU A 52 13.63 -19.43 3.82
C GLU A 52 13.94 -18.65 2.54
N ALA A 53 13.03 -17.78 2.10
CA ALA A 53 13.25 -16.95 0.92
C ALA A 53 14.36 -15.93 1.17
N MET A 54 14.40 -15.30 2.36
CA MET A 54 15.47 -14.36 2.73
C MET A 54 16.85 -15.04 2.79
N ALA A 55 16.93 -16.28 3.28
CA ALA A 55 18.18 -17.05 3.31
C ALA A 55 18.75 -17.35 1.89
N LEU A 56 17.94 -17.28 0.84
CA LEU A 56 18.41 -17.43 -0.54
C LEU A 56 19.17 -16.19 -1.04
N ALA A 57 19.06 -15.05 -0.36
CA ALA A 57 19.75 -13.81 -0.75
C ALA A 57 21.28 -13.98 -0.78
N ASP A 58 21.83 -14.81 0.13
CA ASP A 58 23.26 -15.10 0.20
C ASP A 58 23.82 -15.75 -1.08
N ASN A 59 22.94 -16.29 -1.93
CA ASN A 59 23.30 -16.89 -3.23
C ASN A 59 23.25 -15.91 -4.39
N VAL A 60 22.97 -14.63 -4.13
CA VAL A 60 22.83 -13.59 -5.17
C VAL A 60 23.87 -12.51 -4.92
N SER A 61 24.84 -12.37 -5.84
CA SER A 61 25.86 -11.34 -5.73
C SER A 61 25.32 -9.93 -6.10
N ASP A 62 25.99 -8.89 -5.58
CA ASP A 62 25.66 -7.50 -5.90
C ASP A 62 25.81 -7.21 -7.40
N GLU A 63 26.82 -7.80 -8.06
CA GLU A 63 27.03 -7.64 -9.51
C GLU A 63 25.84 -8.19 -10.29
N LYS A 64 25.22 -9.28 -9.86
CA LYS A 64 24.03 -9.84 -10.48
C LYS A 64 22.83 -8.91 -10.32
N ILE A 65 22.67 -8.34 -9.12
CA ILE A 65 21.61 -7.36 -8.83
C ILE A 65 21.80 -6.12 -9.71
N ASP A 66 23.01 -5.59 -9.80
CA ASP A 66 23.32 -4.41 -10.62
C ASP A 66 23.13 -4.67 -12.12
N ALA A 67 23.49 -5.85 -12.61
CA ALA A 67 23.23 -6.26 -13.98
C ALA A 67 21.71 -6.38 -14.29
N MET A 68 20.89 -6.76 -13.31
CA MET A 68 19.44 -6.75 -13.46
C MET A 68 18.88 -5.32 -13.45
N ARG A 69 19.34 -4.48 -12.52
CA ARG A 69 18.96 -3.06 -12.44
C ARG A 69 19.23 -2.30 -13.72
N ALA A 70 20.40 -2.56 -14.33
CA ALA A 70 20.82 -1.91 -15.58
C ALA A 70 19.92 -2.24 -16.80
N LYS A 71 19.09 -3.27 -16.70
CA LYS A 71 18.14 -3.67 -17.76
C LYS A 71 16.76 -3.06 -17.60
N ILE A 72 16.46 -2.47 -16.45
CA ILE A 72 15.15 -1.90 -16.18
C ILE A 72 15.01 -0.57 -16.94
N ASP A 73 13.97 -0.46 -17.77
CA ASP A 73 13.58 0.78 -18.41
C ASP A 73 12.41 1.43 -17.67
N LYS A 74 12.40 2.76 -17.63
CA LYS A 74 11.30 3.51 -16.98
C LYS A 74 9.92 3.24 -17.58
N HIS A 75 9.85 2.71 -18.80
CA HIS A 75 8.62 2.32 -19.47
C HIS A 75 8.25 0.84 -19.28
N ASP A 76 9.08 0.08 -18.54
CA ASP A 76 8.70 -1.27 -18.14
C ASP A 76 7.49 -1.23 -17.20
N VAL A 77 6.61 -2.21 -17.35
CA VAL A 77 5.44 -2.37 -16.49
C VAL A 77 5.90 -2.84 -15.11
N VAL A 78 5.63 -2.03 -14.08
CA VAL A 78 6.02 -2.33 -12.69
C VAL A 78 4.83 -2.75 -11.83
N ASN A 79 3.62 -2.39 -12.23
CA ASN A 79 2.42 -2.68 -11.45
C ASN A 79 1.23 -2.94 -12.37
N MET A 80 0.36 -3.86 -11.96
CA MET A 80 -0.93 -4.09 -12.61
C MET A 80 -2.04 -3.86 -11.60
N GLN A 81 -2.81 -2.79 -11.83
CA GLN A 81 -3.96 -2.45 -11.00
C GLN A 81 -5.25 -2.91 -11.68
N TYR A 82 -6.01 -3.74 -10.96
CA TYR A 82 -7.33 -4.12 -11.42
C TYR A 82 -8.37 -3.10 -10.98
N THR A 83 -9.20 -2.67 -11.94
CA THR A 83 -10.36 -1.81 -11.68
C THR A 83 -11.62 -2.64 -11.76
N SER A 84 -12.67 -2.24 -11.04
CA SER A 84 -13.99 -2.92 -11.08
C SER A 84 -14.64 -2.91 -12.46
N GLY A 85 -14.18 -2.06 -13.38
CA GLY A 85 -14.70 -1.95 -14.74
C GLY A 85 -16.18 -1.56 -14.80
N THR A 86 -16.56 -0.71 -15.76
CA THR A 86 -17.96 -0.35 -16.02
C THR A 86 -18.73 -1.44 -16.78
N THR A 87 -18.04 -2.46 -17.30
CA THR A 87 -18.57 -3.54 -18.16
C THR A 87 -18.75 -4.88 -17.44
N GLY A 88 -18.58 -4.94 -16.10
CA GLY A 88 -18.78 -6.14 -15.29
C GLY A 88 -17.54 -7.03 -15.12
N PHE A 89 -16.52 -6.89 -15.96
CA PHE A 89 -15.25 -7.61 -15.80
C PHE A 89 -14.14 -6.68 -15.32
N PRO A 90 -13.30 -7.10 -14.35
CA PRO A 90 -12.14 -6.33 -13.93
C PRO A 90 -11.19 -6.08 -15.10
N LYS A 91 -10.66 -4.85 -15.18
CA LYS A 91 -9.65 -4.47 -16.18
C LYS A 91 -8.31 -4.34 -15.51
N GLY A 92 -7.30 -5.07 -16.00
CA GLY A 92 -5.91 -4.95 -15.57
C GLY A 92 -5.25 -3.75 -16.24
N VAL A 93 -4.97 -2.70 -15.48
CA VAL A 93 -4.27 -1.50 -15.96
C VAL A 93 -2.78 -1.70 -15.74
N MET A 94 -2.02 -1.74 -16.82
CA MET A 94 -0.55 -1.84 -16.79
C MET A 94 0.05 -0.46 -16.49
N LEU A 95 0.71 -0.33 -15.33
CA LEU A 95 1.38 0.90 -14.94
C LEU A 95 2.89 0.73 -15.04
N THR A 96 3.54 1.65 -15.74
CA THR A 96 5.00 1.69 -15.86
C THR A 96 5.63 2.39 -14.66
N HIS A 97 6.94 2.22 -14.45
CA HIS A 97 7.70 3.02 -13.48
C HIS A 97 7.46 4.52 -13.70
N TYR A 98 7.43 4.95 -14.96
CA TYR A 98 7.19 6.34 -15.33
C TYR A 98 5.82 6.85 -14.84
N ASN A 99 4.76 6.05 -15.01
CA ASN A 99 3.42 6.43 -14.55
C ASN A 99 3.36 6.57 -13.02
N VAL A 100 3.85 5.55 -12.32
CA VAL A 100 3.76 5.49 -10.84
C VAL A 100 4.57 6.62 -10.20
N VAL A 101 5.83 6.79 -10.60
CA VAL A 101 6.75 7.78 -10.00
C VAL A 101 6.31 9.20 -10.30
N ASN A 102 5.94 9.52 -11.56
CA ASN A 102 5.52 10.88 -11.89
C ASN A 102 4.17 11.24 -11.27
N ASN A 103 3.24 10.30 -11.14
CA ASN A 103 1.98 10.57 -10.46
C ASN A 103 2.22 10.84 -8.96
N GLY A 104 3.03 9.98 -8.29
CA GLY A 104 3.40 10.21 -6.90
C GLY A 104 4.11 11.55 -6.69
N LYS A 105 5.04 11.91 -7.60
CA LYS A 105 5.71 13.21 -7.55
C LYS A 105 4.73 14.37 -7.70
N ALA A 106 3.85 14.32 -8.69
CA ALA A 106 2.86 15.39 -8.92
C ALA A 106 1.92 15.58 -7.72
N ILE A 107 1.51 14.49 -7.08
CA ILE A 107 0.70 14.55 -5.85
C ILE A 107 1.48 15.21 -4.71
N GLY A 108 2.72 14.80 -4.50
CA GLY A 108 3.58 15.39 -3.48
C GLY A 108 3.85 16.88 -3.71
N ASP A 109 4.10 17.27 -4.97
CA ASP A 109 4.24 18.69 -5.37
C ASP A 109 2.94 19.48 -5.05
N CYS A 110 1.76 18.93 -5.38
CA CYS A 110 0.48 19.60 -5.09
C CYS A 110 0.18 19.74 -3.59
N MET A 111 0.70 18.81 -2.78
CA MET A 111 0.56 18.83 -1.31
C MET A 111 1.69 19.62 -0.63
N ASP A 112 2.65 20.13 -1.38
CA ASP A 112 3.88 20.77 -0.87
C ASP A 112 4.59 19.89 0.16
N LEU A 113 4.74 18.60 -0.16
CA LEU A 113 5.40 17.63 0.71
C LEU A 113 6.91 17.86 0.73
N SER A 114 7.51 17.64 1.89
CA SER A 114 8.95 17.80 2.12
C SER A 114 9.49 16.80 3.14
N THR A 115 10.80 16.82 3.37
CA THR A 115 11.48 15.99 4.38
C THR A 115 11.05 16.29 5.82
N HIS A 116 10.34 17.39 6.05
CA HIS A 116 9.79 17.74 7.36
C HIS A 116 8.46 17.07 7.65
N ASP A 117 7.85 16.47 6.61
CA ASP A 117 6.55 15.86 6.73
C ASP A 117 6.59 14.43 7.26
N LYS A 118 5.49 14.05 7.88
CA LYS A 118 5.22 12.71 8.38
C LYS A 118 3.84 12.26 7.90
N MET A 119 3.83 11.32 6.97
CA MET A 119 2.62 10.78 6.35
C MET A 119 2.14 9.56 7.11
N MET A 120 0.96 9.64 7.73
CA MET A 120 0.27 8.44 8.21
C MET A 120 -0.43 7.74 7.06
N ILE A 121 -0.14 6.46 6.88
CA ILE A 121 -0.76 5.63 5.84
C ILE A 121 -1.77 4.71 6.50
N GLN A 122 -3.05 5.05 6.39
CA GLN A 122 -4.18 4.28 6.92
C GLN A 122 -5.09 3.71 5.82
N VAL A 123 -4.86 4.13 4.58
CA VAL A 123 -5.53 3.58 3.39
C VAL A 123 -4.78 2.36 2.87
N PRO A 124 -5.46 1.38 2.23
CA PRO A 124 -4.81 0.15 1.77
C PRO A 124 -3.68 0.41 0.78
N MET A 125 -2.48 -0.10 1.06
CA MET A 125 -1.31 0.03 0.19
C MET A 125 -1.36 -0.86 -1.07
N PHE A 126 -2.27 -1.82 -1.14
CA PHE A 126 -2.55 -2.58 -2.37
C PHE A 126 -3.50 -1.84 -3.34
N HIS A 127 -4.01 -0.68 -2.96
CA HIS A 127 -4.80 0.22 -3.80
C HIS A 127 -3.97 1.45 -4.15
N CYS A 128 -4.18 2.05 -5.33
CA CYS A 128 -3.43 3.23 -5.79
C CYS A 128 -3.49 4.41 -4.80
N PHE A 129 -4.55 4.53 -4.01
CA PHE A 129 -4.66 5.57 -2.98
C PHE A 129 -3.55 5.46 -1.92
N GLY A 130 -3.25 4.25 -1.44
CA GLY A 130 -2.13 4.03 -0.52
C GLY A 130 -0.78 3.94 -1.25
N MET A 131 -0.70 3.18 -2.35
CA MET A 131 0.56 2.93 -3.05
C MET A 131 1.10 4.19 -3.74
N VAL A 132 0.29 4.91 -4.50
CA VAL A 132 0.76 6.06 -5.29
C VAL A 132 0.62 7.36 -4.50
N LEU A 133 -0.58 7.66 -4.00
CA LEU A 133 -0.86 8.96 -3.40
C LEU A 133 -0.19 9.12 -2.03
N ALA A 134 -0.06 8.06 -1.24
CA ALA A 134 0.62 8.13 0.05
C ALA A 134 2.09 7.68 -0.04
N MET A 135 2.35 6.42 -0.39
CA MET A 135 3.70 5.85 -0.33
C MET A 135 4.64 6.46 -1.37
N THR A 136 4.27 6.45 -2.68
CA THR A 136 5.16 6.96 -3.73
C THR A 136 5.34 8.48 -3.61
N ALA A 137 4.30 9.24 -3.28
CA ALA A 137 4.43 10.67 -3.01
C ALA A 137 5.39 10.94 -1.84
N SER A 138 5.31 10.15 -0.79
CA SER A 138 6.25 10.26 0.34
C SER A 138 7.69 9.95 -0.07
N VAL A 139 7.92 8.87 -0.81
CA VAL A 139 9.27 8.49 -1.26
C VAL A 139 9.89 9.56 -2.15
N THR A 140 9.13 10.13 -3.08
CA THR A 140 9.64 11.16 -4.01
C THR A 140 9.98 12.49 -3.33
N HIS A 141 9.49 12.73 -2.10
CA HIS A 141 9.71 13.97 -1.33
C HIS A 141 10.50 13.75 -0.03
N GLY A 142 10.95 12.51 0.23
CA GLY A 142 11.71 12.18 1.44
C GLY A 142 10.89 12.27 2.74
N VAL A 143 9.57 12.07 2.64
CA VAL A 143 8.64 12.14 3.76
C VAL A 143 8.76 10.89 4.63
N THR A 144 8.76 11.05 5.95
CA THR A 144 8.67 9.91 6.88
C THR A 144 7.29 9.26 6.80
N MET A 145 7.24 7.94 6.67
CA MET A 145 5.99 7.20 6.59
C MET A 145 5.68 6.45 7.88
N SER A 146 4.45 6.56 8.36
CA SER A 146 3.91 5.84 9.53
C SER A 146 2.71 5.00 9.10
N PRO A 147 2.93 3.79 8.55
CA PRO A 147 1.83 2.91 8.16
C PRO A 147 1.16 2.26 9.37
N ILE A 148 -0.17 2.19 9.35
CA ILE A 148 -0.95 1.41 10.31
C ILE A 148 -1.55 0.18 9.63
N THR A 149 -1.53 -0.96 10.30
CA THR A 149 -1.87 -2.27 9.71
C THR A 149 -3.29 -2.32 9.15
N ALA A 150 -4.23 -1.69 9.85
CA ALA A 150 -5.63 -1.58 9.44
C ALA A 150 -6.23 -0.32 10.06
N PHE A 151 -7.13 0.33 9.32
CA PHE A 151 -7.82 1.50 9.81
C PHE A 151 -8.59 1.20 11.11
N SER A 152 -8.40 2.08 12.06
CA SER A 152 -9.20 2.20 13.28
C SER A 152 -9.10 3.66 13.73
N PRO A 153 -10.22 4.33 14.07
CA PRO A 153 -10.19 5.71 14.54
C PRO A 153 -9.24 5.88 15.71
N ARG A 154 -9.28 4.97 16.68
CA ARG A 154 -8.40 4.96 17.86
C ARG A 154 -6.91 4.88 17.47
N LYS A 155 -6.56 3.97 16.57
CA LYS A 155 -5.15 3.82 16.13
C LYS A 155 -4.69 5.04 15.34
N GLY A 156 -5.53 5.58 14.45
CA GLY A 156 -5.21 6.79 13.69
C GLY A 156 -4.97 8.00 14.60
N LEU A 157 -5.88 8.27 15.54
CA LEU A 157 -5.74 9.37 16.50
C LEU A 157 -4.51 9.19 17.40
N ALA A 158 -4.25 7.97 17.86
CA ALA A 158 -3.05 7.67 18.64
C ALA A 158 -1.75 7.90 17.82
N CYS A 159 -1.73 7.48 16.55
CA CYS A 159 -0.61 7.71 15.65
C CYS A 159 -0.34 9.21 15.43
N ILE A 160 -1.39 10.02 15.26
CA ILE A 160 -1.26 11.48 15.12
C ILE A 160 -0.53 12.07 16.32
N ASN A 161 -0.92 11.69 17.53
CA ASN A 161 -0.28 12.17 18.78
C ASN A 161 1.15 11.68 18.92
N GLN A 162 1.40 10.38 18.73
CA GLN A 162 2.69 9.75 19.01
C GLN A 162 3.75 10.15 17.99
N GLU A 163 3.40 10.13 16.71
CA GLU A 163 4.33 10.37 15.61
C GLU A 163 4.40 11.84 15.17
N LYS A 164 3.51 12.70 15.70
CA LYS A 164 3.40 14.09 15.26
C LYS A 164 3.14 14.19 13.75
N ILE A 165 2.11 13.48 13.30
CA ILE A 165 1.74 13.38 11.90
C ILE A 165 1.40 14.76 11.33
N THR A 166 1.87 15.04 10.12
CA THR A 166 1.61 16.29 9.39
C THR A 166 0.63 16.11 8.24
N ALA A 167 0.49 14.87 7.73
CA ALA A 167 -0.35 14.56 6.59
C ALA A 167 -0.94 13.15 6.70
N PHE A 168 -2.18 12.96 6.23
CA PHE A 168 -2.75 11.64 5.98
C PHE A 168 -3.87 11.68 4.96
N HIS A 169 -4.18 10.51 4.40
CA HIS A 169 -5.27 10.32 3.46
C HIS A 169 -6.35 9.43 4.04
N GLY A 170 -7.58 9.62 3.59
CA GLY A 170 -8.69 8.77 3.97
C GLY A 170 -9.90 8.90 3.04
N VAL A 171 -10.79 7.93 3.13
CA VAL A 171 -12.14 8.05 2.57
C VAL A 171 -13.04 8.81 3.55
N PRO A 172 -14.13 9.46 3.10
CA PRO A 172 -14.98 10.27 4.00
C PRO A 172 -15.43 9.55 5.27
N THR A 173 -15.74 8.26 5.19
CA THR A 173 -16.14 7.46 6.35
C THR A 173 -15.06 7.33 7.41
N MET A 174 -13.77 7.33 7.03
CA MET A 174 -12.64 7.32 7.97
C MET A 174 -12.58 8.64 8.74
N PHE A 175 -12.72 9.78 8.06
CA PHE A 175 -12.76 11.10 8.70
C PHE A 175 -13.95 11.24 9.64
N ILE A 176 -15.15 10.82 9.20
CA ILE A 176 -16.36 10.83 10.05
C ILE A 176 -16.15 9.98 11.31
N ALA A 177 -15.58 8.79 11.17
CA ALA A 177 -15.31 7.91 12.30
C ALA A 177 -14.27 8.50 13.28
N MET A 178 -13.24 9.20 12.77
CA MET A 178 -12.27 9.90 13.62
C MET A 178 -12.87 11.10 14.33
N LEU A 179 -13.64 11.94 13.62
CA LEU A 179 -14.34 13.10 14.19
C LEU A 179 -15.33 12.72 15.31
N GLY A 180 -15.97 11.55 15.18
CA GLY A 180 -16.93 11.05 16.17
C GLY A 180 -16.34 10.22 17.30
N HIS A 181 -15.01 10.01 17.33
CA HIS A 181 -14.38 9.16 18.33
C HIS A 181 -14.12 9.89 19.65
N GLU A 182 -14.26 9.21 20.79
CA GLU A 182 -14.08 9.77 22.13
C GLU A 182 -12.69 10.35 22.41
N ASP A 183 -11.66 9.87 21.68
CA ASP A 183 -10.29 10.37 21.78
C ASP A 183 -10.01 11.57 20.87
N PHE A 184 -10.99 11.99 20.04
CA PHE A 184 -10.79 13.10 19.11
C PHE A 184 -10.38 14.40 19.82
N GLU A 185 -11.13 14.80 20.84
CA GLU A 185 -10.89 16.03 21.62
C GLU A 185 -9.58 15.99 22.43
N LYS A 186 -8.97 14.80 22.58
CA LYS A 186 -7.67 14.61 23.27
C LYS A 186 -6.50 14.57 22.28
N THR A 187 -6.78 14.64 20.99
CA THR A 187 -5.78 14.52 19.92
C THR A 187 -5.22 15.90 19.57
N ASP A 188 -3.91 16.00 19.54
CA ASP A 188 -3.21 17.23 19.16
C ASP A 188 -2.98 17.26 17.64
N PHE A 189 -3.78 18.07 16.96
CA PHE A 189 -3.69 18.31 15.52
C PHE A 189 -2.76 19.48 15.14
N SER A 190 -2.01 20.05 16.08
CA SER A 190 -1.18 21.25 15.83
C SER A 190 -0.10 21.07 14.76
N ASN A 191 0.34 19.83 14.52
CA ASN A 191 1.31 19.51 13.47
C ASN A 191 0.65 19.19 12.12
N MET A 192 -0.67 18.95 12.11
CA MET A 192 -1.38 18.59 10.89
C MET A 192 -1.48 19.78 9.93
N ARG A 193 -1.28 19.52 8.64
CA ARG A 193 -1.33 20.59 7.65
C ARG A 193 -1.97 20.22 6.32
N THR A 194 -2.04 18.94 5.95
CA THR A 194 -2.56 18.54 4.63
C THR A 194 -3.02 17.10 4.59
N GLY A 195 -3.77 16.76 3.56
CA GLY A 195 -4.22 15.40 3.29
C GLY A 195 -5.19 15.35 2.13
N ILE A 196 -5.65 14.15 1.80
CA ILE A 196 -6.61 13.94 0.71
C ILE A 196 -7.81 13.16 1.25
N MET A 197 -9.00 13.71 1.04
CA MET A 197 -10.27 13.02 1.23
C MET A 197 -10.82 12.64 -0.13
N ALA A 198 -10.88 11.33 -0.44
CA ALA A 198 -11.28 10.84 -1.76
C ALA A 198 -11.90 9.43 -1.70
N GLY A 199 -12.18 8.83 -2.86
CA GLY A 199 -12.71 7.46 -2.98
C GLY A 199 -14.24 7.38 -2.97
N SER A 200 -14.94 8.44 -2.57
CA SER A 200 -16.39 8.60 -2.66
C SER A 200 -16.75 10.10 -2.63
N PRO A 201 -18.01 10.50 -2.88
CA PRO A 201 -18.41 11.89 -2.72
C PRO A 201 -18.09 12.41 -1.32
N CYS A 202 -17.40 13.55 -1.23
CA CYS A 202 -16.99 14.17 0.02
C CYS A 202 -18.10 15.07 0.56
N PRO A 203 -18.72 14.76 1.73
CA PRO A 203 -19.76 15.60 2.30
C PRO A 203 -19.18 16.95 2.72
N ILE A 204 -19.82 18.05 2.28
CA ILE A 204 -19.36 19.42 2.54
C ILE A 204 -19.14 19.67 4.03
N LYS A 205 -20.10 19.23 4.87
CA LYS A 205 -20.00 19.36 6.31
C LYS A 205 -18.76 18.67 6.89
N THR A 206 -18.47 17.43 6.44
CA THR A 206 -17.29 16.69 6.90
C THR A 206 -16.01 17.40 6.48
N MET A 207 -15.95 17.93 5.26
CA MET A 207 -14.77 18.69 4.80
C MET A 207 -14.56 19.96 5.64
N GLN A 208 -15.63 20.70 5.95
CA GLN A 208 -15.57 21.88 6.83
C GLN A 208 -15.03 21.51 8.22
N GLU A 209 -15.56 20.44 8.84
CA GLU A 209 -15.11 19.97 10.15
C GLU A 209 -13.64 19.52 10.13
N VAL A 210 -13.17 18.89 9.06
CA VAL A 210 -11.77 18.50 8.89
C VAL A 210 -10.86 19.72 8.78
N ILE A 211 -11.24 20.72 7.99
CA ILE A 211 -10.50 21.99 7.89
C ILE A 211 -10.41 22.69 9.25
N GLU A 212 -11.54 22.83 9.94
CA GLU A 212 -11.63 23.59 11.19
C GLU A 212 -10.97 22.87 12.37
N LYS A 213 -11.21 21.55 12.51
CA LYS A 213 -10.84 20.78 13.71
C LYS A 213 -9.55 19.98 13.55
N MET A 214 -9.21 19.57 12.32
CA MET A 214 -7.97 18.81 12.04
C MET A 214 -6.89 19.68 11.36
N HIS A 215 -7.16 20.93 11.07
CA HIS A 215 -6.25 21.89 10.41
C HIS A 215 -5.75 21.41 9.04
N MET A 216 -6.63 20.75 8.27
CA MET A 216 -6.32 20.21 6.93
C MET A 216 -7.10 21.01 5.88
N PRO A 217 -6.53 22.07 5.28
CA PRO A 217 -7.18 22.89 4.26
C PRO A 217 -7.43 22.15 2.95
#